data_a0f16efcb23f749637e24b2c7679045f
#
_entry.id   a0f16efcb23f749637e24b2c7679045f
#
_cell.length_a   1.000
_cell.length_b   1.000
_cell.length_c   1.000
_cell.angle_alpha   90.00
_cell.angle_beta   90.00
_cell.angle_gamma   90.00
#
_symmetry.space_group_name_H-M   'P 1'
#
loop_
_entity.id
_entity.type
_entity.pdbx_description
1 polymer ?
#
loop_
_entity_poly.entity_id
_entity_poly.type
_entity_poly.pdbx_seq_one_letter_code
_entity_poly.pdbx_strand_id
1 'polypeptide(L)'
;AAARGDASVRVLLLTGAGRGFCAGQDLSDRAVAPGGAAVDLGASIDRNYKPLVLALRSMPVPTVCAVNGVAAGAGANLALACDIVVATKSASFIQAFCRIGLVPDSGGTYWLPRLVGTARAIGLAMLGDKLSAEQAAAWGMIWQAVDDAAFAEAVEKLLAQLAAAPTKGL
;
A
#
# COMPACT_ATOMS: atom_id res chain seq x y z
N ALA A 1 -7.71 13.74 -6.68
CA ALA A 1 -8.30 15.07 -6.56
C ALA A 1 -9.84 15.01 -6.73
N ALA A 2 -10.37 14.38 -7.78
CA ALA A 2 -11.82 14.34 -8.04
C ALA A 2 -12.62 13.73 -6.86
N ALA A 3 -12.29 12.52 -6.43
CA ALA A 3 -13.00 11.85 -5.33
C ALA A 3 -13.03 12.64 -4.01
N ARG A 4 -12.02 13.45 -3.74
CA ARG A 4 -11.94 14.26 -2.52
C ARG A 4 -12.92 15.43 -2.50
N GLY A 5 -13.24 15.96 -3.66
CA GLY A 5 -14.17 17.10 -3.82
C GLY A 5 -15.63 16.69 -4.06
N ASP A 6 -15.89 15.40 -4.20
CA ASP A 6 -17.21 14.87 -4.50
C ASP A 6 -17.91 14.38 -3.24
N ALA A 7 -18.93 15.11 -2.80
CA ALA A 7 -19.72 14.81 -1.61
C ALA A 7 -20.55 13.51 -1.73
N SER A 8 -20.71 12.95 -2.92
CA SER A 8 -21.40 11.67 -3.14
C SER A 8 -20.50 10.47 -2.87
N VAL A 9 -19.17 10.65 -2.84
CA VAL A 9 -18.20 9.60 -2.52
C VAL A 9 -18.27 9.29 -1.03
N ARG A 10 -18.53 8.03 -0.68
CA ARG A 10 -18.66 7.55 0.70
C ARG A 10 -17.46 6.74 1.17
N VAL A 11 -16.73 6.12 0.25
CA VAL A 11 -15.55 5.31 0.51
C VAL A 11 -14.66 5.34 -0.73
N LEU A 12 -13.35 5.30 -0.55
CA LEU A 12 -12.38 5.19 -1.64
C LEU A 12 -11.80 3.77 -1.65
N LEU A 13 -11.90 3.09 -2.80
CA LEU A 13 -11.23 1.81 -3.03
C LEU A 13 -9.98 2.01 -3.88
N LEU A 14 -8.85 1.47 -3.41
CA LEU A 14 -7.62 1.30 -4.16
C LEU A 14 -7.38 -0.19 -4.42
N THR A 15 -7.20 -0.59 -5.67
CA THR A 15 -6.92 -1.99 -6.04
C THR A 15 -6.05 -2.05 -7.30
N GLY A 16 -5.46 -3.21 -7.57
CA GLY A 16 -4.67 -3.46 -8.78
C GLY A 16 -5.51 -4.04 -9.92
N ALA A 17 -5.10 -3.77 -11.15
CA ALA A 17 -5.64 -4.39 -12.34
C ALA A 17 -4.93 -5.70 -12.67
N GLY A 18 -5.69 -6.73 -13.07
CA GLY A 18 -5.13 -8.04 -13.44
C GLY A 18 -4.60 -8.82 -12.23
N ARG A 19 -3.47 -9.50 -12.39
CA ARG A 19 -2.94 -10.47 -11.40
C ARG A 19 -2.01 -9.88 -10.33
N GLY A 20 -1.62 -8.61 -10.42
CA GLY A 20 -0.73 -7.95 -9.46
C GLY A 20 -1.40 -6.72 -8.86
N PHE A 21 -1.00 -6.33 -7.65
CA PHE A 21 -1.45 -5.08 -7.07
C PHE A 21 -0.56 -3.91 -7.54
N CYS A 22 0.67 -3.86 -7.06
CA CYS A 22 1.62 -2.81 -7.42
C CYS A 22 3.05 -3.25 -7.08
N ALA A 23 3.92 -3.28 -8.08
CA ALA A 23 5.32 -3.66 -7.92
C ALA A 23 6.24 -2.51 -7.46
N GLY A 24 5.67 -1.32 -7.20
CA GLY A 24 6.42 -0.12 -6.85
C GLY A 24 6.74 0.74 -8.05
N GLN A 25 7.83 1.50 -7.97
CA GLN A 25 8.26 2.37 -9.06
C GLN A 25 8.85 1.56 -10.20
N ASP A 26 8.57 1.96 -11.44
CA ASP A 26 9.23 1.41 -12.61
C ASP A 26 10.74 1.74 -12.57
N LEU A 27 11.54 0.68 -12.52
CA LEU A 27 12.99 0.84 -12.45
C LEU A 27 13.61 1.24 -13.79
N SER A 28 12.90 1.07 -14.91
CA SER A 28 13.35 1.54 -16.22
C SER A 28 13.44 3.07 -16.28
N ASP A 29 12.58 3.76 -15.57
CA ASP A 29 12.63 5.24 -15.39
C ASP A 29 13.88 5.71 -14.63
N ARG A 30 14.59 4.77 -13.99
CA ARG A 30 15.82 5.01 -13.21
C ARG A 30 17.09 4.55 -13.94
N ALA A 31 16.95 4.00 -15.17
CA ALA A 31 18.10 3.59 -15.97
C ALA A 31 18.92 4.82 -16.35
N VAL A 32 20.02 5.02 -15.66
CA VAL A 32 21.02 6.05 -16.01
C VAL A 32 21.92 5.44 -17.08
N ALA A 33 22.06 6.11 -18.21
CA ALA A 33 23.07 5.72 -19.23
C ALA A 33 24.46 5.73 -18.58
N PRO A 34 25.39 4.84 -18.98
CA PRO A 34 26.75 4.84 -18.46
C PRO A 34 27.35 6.25 -18.53
N GLY A 35 27.78 6.81 -17.38
CA GLY A 35 28.29 8.17 -17.27
C GLY A 35 27.26 9.29 -17.16
N GLY A 36 25.95 8.95 -17.07
CA GLY A 36 24.88 9.93 -16.81
C GLY A 36 24.81 10.40 -15.35
N ALA A 37 24.16 11.53 -15.12
CA ALA A 37 23.93 12.06 -13.77
C ALA A 37 23.03 11.10 -12.98
N ALA A 38 23.32 10.93 -11.68
CA ALA A 38 22.49 10.14 -10.78
C ALA A 38 21.05 10.72 -10.73
N VAL A 39 20.05 9.85 -10.79
CA VAL A 39 18.65 10.27 -10.64
C VAL A 39 18.41 10.72 -9.21
N ASP A 40 17.87 11.92 -9.04
CA ASP A 40 17.44 12.41 -7.73
C ASP A 40 16.16 11.69 -7.30
N LEU A 41 16.32 10.63 -6.50
CA LEU A 41 15.23 9.82 -5.99
C LEU A 41 14.36 10.62 -5.01
N GLY A 42 14.95 11.53 -4.24
CA GLY A 42 14.24 12.39 -3.30
C GLY A 42 13.25 13.29 -4.03
N ALA A 43 13.68 13.93 -5.10
CA ALA A 43 12.82 14.76 -5.94
C ALA A 43 11.66 13.97 -6.58
N SER A 44 11.92 12.71 -6.98
CA SER A 44 10.86 11.82 -7.50
C SER A 44 9.81 11.50 -6.43
N ILE A 45 10.26 11.19 -5.21
CA ILE A 45 9.38 10.90 -4.08
C ILE A 45 8.55 12.13 -3.71
N ASP A 46 9.16 13.29 -3.60
CA ASP A 46 8.49 14.54 -3.23
C ASP A 46 7.45 14.96 -4.28
N ARG A 47 7.71 14.72 -5.56
CA ARG A 47 6.82 15.10 -6.65
C ARG A 47 5.66 14.13 -6.85
N ASN A 48 5.90 12.82 -6.74
CA ASN A 48 4.95 11.79 -7.17
C ASN A 48 4.30 11.04 -6.01
N TYR A 49 5.11 10.54 -5.05
CA TYR A 49 4.61 9.65 -4.00
C TYR A 49 4.09 10.38 -2.77
N LYS A 50 4.81 11.38 -2.30
CA LYS A 50 4.43 12.15 -1.11
C LYS A 50 3.05 12.82 -1.25
N PRO A 51 2.70 13.50 -2.36
CA PRO A 51 1.36 14.04 -2.54
C PRO A 51 0.27 12.97 -2.55
N LEU A 52 0.54 11.79 -3.12
CA LEU A 52 -0.41 10.68 -3.14
C LEU A 52 -0.65 10.12 -1.73
N VAL A 53 0.42 9.85 -0.98
CA VAL A 53 0.32 9.35 0.41
C VAL A 53 -0.42 10.35 1.29
N LEU A 54 -0.08 11.64 1.20
CA LEU A 54 -0.78 12.70 1.94
C LEU A 54 -2.24 12.82 1.53
N ALA A 55 -2.56 12.66 0.24
CA ALA A 55 -3.93 12.67 -0.24
C ALA A 55 -4.75 11.49 0.32
N LEU A 56 -4.18 10.27 0.35
CA LEU A 56 -4.82 9.10 0.97
C LEU A 56 -5.09 9.33 2.46
N ARG A 57 -4.07 9.79 3.20
CA ARG A 57 -4.17 10.00 4.65
C ARG A 57 -5.08 11.15 5.08
N SER A 58 -5.34 12.08 4.20
CA SER A 58 -6.22 13.22 4.45
C SER A 58 -7.57 13.13 3.71
N MET A 59 -7.95 11.93 3.25
CA MET A 59 -9.28 11.72 2.66
C MET A 59 -10.36 11.94 3.72
N PRO A 60 -11.43 12.67 3.38
CA PRO A 60 -12.55 12.91 4.30
C PRO A 60 -13.50 11.70 4.41
N VAL A 61 -13.19 10.60 3.74
CA VAL A 61 -13.93 9.34 3.72
C VAL A 61 -12.96 8.17 3.91
N PRO A 62 -13.42 7.01 4.41
CA PRO A 62 -12.58 5.84 4.56
C PRO A 62 -11.87 5.43 3.28
N THR A 63 -10.62 5.03 3.40
CA THR A 63 -9.82 4.48 2.31
C THR A 63 -9.61 2.98 2.52
N VAL A 64 -10.03 2.17 1.56
CA VAL A 64 -9.86 0.71 1.56
C VAL A 64 -8.85 0.34 0.48
N CYS A 65 -7.87 -0.49 0.84
CA CYS A 65 -6.98 -1.09 -0.12
C CYS A 65 -7.29 -2.58 -0.28
N ALA A 66 -7.64 -3.00 -1.49
CA ALA A 66 -7.89 -4.38 -1.86
C ALA A 66 -6.69 -4.92 -2.64
N VAL A 67 -5.81 -5.65 -1.94
CA VAL A 67 -4.54 -6.16 -2.49
C VAL A 67 -4.78 -7.51 -3.16
N ASN A 68 -4.91 -7.49 -4.48
CA ASN A 68 -5.25 -8.64 -5.32
C ASN A 68 -4.04 -9.47 -5.78
N GLY A 69 -2.83 -9.18 -5.30
CA GLY A 69 -1.62 -9.89 -5.71
C GLY A 69 -0.37 -9.30 -5.06
N VAL A 70 0.75 -9.33 -5.76
CA VAL A 70 2.02 -8.82 -5.22
C VAL A 70 1.96 -7.31 -4.99
N ALA A 71 2.32 -6.89 -3.78
CA ALA A 71 2.56 -5.52 -3.37
C ALA A 71 4.04 -5.38 -2.96
N ALA A 72 4.84 -4.61 -3.72
CA ALA A 72 6.26 -4.50 -3.47
C ALA A 72 6.73 -3.04 -3.40
N GLY A 73 7.73 -2.78 -2.57
CA GLY A 73 8.34 -1.46 -2.40
C GLY A 73 7.30 -0.38 -2.09
N ALA A 74 7.30 0.71 -2.87
CA ALA A 74 6.33 1.79 -2.74
C ALA A 74 4.88 1.29 -2.87
N GLY A 75 4.60 0.23 -3.66
CA GLY A 75 3.28 -0.36 -3.78
C GLY A 75 2.77 -0.97 -2.47
N ALA A 76 3.64 -1.67 -1.73
CA ALA A 76 3.30 -2.17 -0.40
C ALA A 76 3.00 -1.02 0.57
N ASN A 77 3.82 0.02 0.55
CA ASN A 77 3.65 1.16 1.45
C ASN A 77 2.43 2.03 1.12
N LEU A 78 2.06 2.15 -0.16
CA LEU A 78 0.80 2.78 -0.56
C LEU A 78 -0.42 2.02 -0.05
N ALA A 79 -0.39 0.68 -0.08
CA ALA A 79 -1.46 -0.12 0.51
C ALA A 79 -1.59 0.17 2.01
N LEU A 80 -0.46 0.20 2.74
CA LEU A 80 -0.43 0.48 4.18
C LEU A 80 -0.77 1.93 4.54
N ALA A 81 -0.79 2.85 3.59
CA ALA A 81 -1.26 4.21 3.79
C ALA A 81 -2.79 4.33 3.80
N CYS A 82 -3.52 3.32 3.36
CA CYS A 82 -4.98 3.26 3.47
C CYS A 82 -5.43 2.88 4.89
N ASP A 83 -6.69 3.15 5.22
CA ASP A 83 -7.23 2.90 6.57
C ASP A 83 -7.49 1.41 6.82
N ILE A 84 -8.01 0.69 5.82
CA ILE A 84 -8.28 -0.75 5.91
C ILE A 84 -7.66 -1.44 4.71
N VAL A 85 -6.86 -2.48 4.98
CA VAL A 85 -6.21 -3.29 3.94
C VAL A 85 -6.75 -4.72 4.00
N VAL A 86 -7.35 -5.17 2.91
CA VAL A 86 -7.77 -6.57 2.71
C VAL A 86 -6.95 -7.15 1.56
N ALA A 87 -6.49 -8.38 1.69
CA ALA A 87 -5.70 -9.03 0.65
C ALA A 87 -6.22 -10.41 0.30
N THR A 88 -5.99 -10.88 -0.93
CA THR A 88 -6.14 -12.30 -1.27
C THR A 88 -5.09 -13.12 -0.52
N LYS A 89 -5.36 -14.38 -0.18
CA LYS A 89 -4.36 -15.27 0.43
C LYS A 89 -3.14 -15.48 -0.47
N SER A 90 -3.32 -15.45 -1.79
CA SER A 90 -2.23 -15.54 -2.77
C SER A 90 -1.37 -14.27 -2.84
N ALA A 91 -1.84 -13.16 -2.27
CA ALA A 91 -1.10 -11.91 -2.25
C ALA A 91 0.13 -11.95 -1.34
N SER A 92 1.03 -11.01 -1.56
CA SER A 92 2.24 -10.89 -0.73
C SER A 92 2.74 -9.46 -0.67
N PHE A 93 3.48 -9.16 0.40
CA PHE A 93 4.08 -7.87 0.67
C PHE A 93 5.60 -8.00 0.72
N ILE A 94 6.32 -7.08 0.07
CA ILE A 94 7.78 -7.12 -0.01
C ILE A 94 8.34 -5.71 0.20
N GLN A 95 9.22 -5.55 1.21
CA GLN A 95 9.98 -4.32 1.41
C GLN A 95 11.32 -4.41 0.65
N ALA A 96 11.26 -4.33 -0.69
CA ALA A 96 12.40 -4.64 -1.57
C ALA A 96 13.52 -3.59 -1.57
N PHE A 97 13.42 -2.53 -0.80
CA PHE A 97 14.31 -1.37 -0.83
C PHE A 97 15.77 -1.71 -0.52
N CYS A 98 16.03 -2.58 0.46
CA CYS A 98 17.38 -3.00 0.81
C CYS A 98 18.14 -3.65 -0.36
N ARG A 99 17.44 -4.30 -1.29
CA ARG A 99 18.03 -4.94 -2.47
C ARG A 99 18.61 -3.94 -3.48
N ILE A 100 18.23 -2.69 -3.38
CA ILE A 100 18.69 -1.58 -4.24
C ILE A 100 19.36 -0.46 -3.43
N GLY A 101 19.80 -0.77 -2.19
CA GLY A 101 20.53 0.17 -1.34
C GLY A 101 19.69 1.32 -0.79
N LEU A 102 18.37 1.16 -0.69
CA LEU A 102 17.45 2.17 -0.19
C LEU A 102 16.78 1.74 1.12
N VAL A 103 16.20 2.71 1.82
CA VAL A 103 15.29 2.50 2.94
C VAL A 103 13.82 2.57 2.46
N PRO A 104 12.85 1.98 3.18
CA PRO A 104 11.44 2.08 2.84
C PRO A 104 10.99 3.53 2.71
N ASP A 105 10.45 3.90 1.53
CA ASP A 105 9.88 5.20 1.21
C ASP A 105 8.34 5.21 1.35
N SER A 106 7.66 6.20 0.78
CA SER A 106 6.19 6.31 0.73
C SER A 106 5.50 6.09 2.09
N GLY A 107 6.19 6.48 3.16
CA GLY A 107 5.71 6.31 4.54
C GLY A 107 5.99 4.95 5.17
N GLY A 108 6.70 4.03 4.50
CA GLY A 108 6.99 2.69 5.03
C GLY A 108 7.70 2.70 6.38
N THR A 109 8.66 3.61 6.58
CA THR A 109 9.35 3.80 7.87
C THR A 109 8.42 4.30 8.99
N TYR A 110 7.26 4.86 8.64
CA TYR A 110 6.26 5.29 9.60
C TYR A 110 5.22 4.18 9.87
N TRP A 111 4.69 3.53 8.82
CA TRP A 111 3.62 2.54 8.96
C TRP A 111 4.09 1.24 9.58
N LEU A 112 5.19 0.66 9.06
CA LEU A 112 5.64 -0.66 9.47
C LEU A 112 5.83 -0.80 10.98
N PRO A 113 6.63 0.03 11.66
CA PRO A 113 6.85 -0.16 13.10
C PRO A 113 5.59 0.05 13.94
N ARG A 114 4.63 0.82 13.44
CA ARG A 114 3.34 1.06 14.11
C ARG A 114 2.36 -0.10 13.94
N LEU A 115 2.42 -0.79 12.81
CA LEU A 115 1.52 -1.90 12.50
C LEU A 115 2.06 -3.24 13.07
N VAL A 116 3.35 -3.52 12.91
CA VAL A 116 3.90 -4.85 13.24
C VAL A 116 4.91 -4.83 14.39
N GLY A 117 5.18 -3.68 14.96
CA GLY A 117 6.22 -3.48 15.97
C GLY A 117 7.62 -3.37 15.36
N THR A 118 8.56 -2.79 16.12
CA THR A 118 9.90 -2.43 15.64
C THR A 118 10.70 -3.64 15.14
N ALA A 119 10.67 -4.75 15.87
CA ALA A 119 11.47 -5.93 15.51
C ALA A 119 11.11 -6.50 14.13
N ARG A 120 9.80 -6.68 13.85
CA ARG A 120 9.33 -7.15 12.55
C ARG A 120 9.55 -6.14 11.45
N ALA A 121 9.35 -4.85 11.74
CA ALA A 121 9.58 -3.77 10.78
C ALA A 121 11.05 -3.74 10.33
N ILE A 122 12.00 -3.84 11.26
CA ILE A 122 13.43 -3.92 10.96
C ILE A 122 13.74 -5.15 10.12
N GLY A 123 13.24 -6.34 10.52
CA GLY A 123 13.43 -7.58 9.77
C GLY A 123 12.94 -7.46 8.33
N LEU A 124 11.71 -6.97 8.12
CA LEU A 124 11.14 -6.76 6.77
C LEU A 124 11.98 -5.79 5.94
N ALA A 125 12.42 -4.67 6.55
CA ALA A 125 13.18 -3.65 5.85
C ALA A 125 14.61 -4.09 5.49
N MET A 126 15.27 -4.86 6.36
CA MET A 126 16.65 -5.30 6.17
C MET A 126 16.80 -6.54 5.30
N LEU A 127 15.85 -7.48 5.37
CA LEU A 127 15.91 -8.74 4.63
C LEU A 127 15.24 -8.63 3.25
N GLY A 128 14.17 -7.82 3.15
CA GLY A 128 13.42 -7.67 1.90
C GLY A 128 12.71 -8.94 1.48
N ASP A 129 12.39 -9.82 2.43
CA ASP A 129 11.76 -11.10 2.16
C ASP A 129 10.27 -10.94 1.86
N LYS A 130 9.74 -11.94 1.15
CA LYS A 130 8.32 -12.03 0.82
C LYS A 130 7.52 -12.41 2.07
N LEU A 131 6.62 -11.53 2.50
CA LEU A 131 5.64 -11.79 3.54
C LEU A 131 4.31 -12.20 2.90
N SER A 132 3.75 -13.36 3.29
CA SER A 132 2.42 -13.78 2.82
C SER A 132 1.32 -12.89 3.40
N ALA A 133 0.18 -12.79 2.72
CA ALA A 133 -0.98 -12.04 3.20
C ALA A 133 -1.51 -12.60 4.52
N GLU A 134 -1.52 -13.92 4.70
CA GLU A 134 -1.95 -14.56 5.94
C GLU A 134 -1.05 -14.17 7.11
N GLN A 135 0.28 -14.19 6.90
CA GLN A 135 1.23 -13.75 7.92
C GLN A 135 1.13 -12.25 8.20
N ALA A 136 0.90 -11.45 7.17
CA ALA A 136 0.68 -10.00 7.31
C ALA A 136 -0.56 -9.71 8.17
N ALA A 137 -1.65 -10.44 7.96
CA ALA A 137 -2.84 -10.34 8.79
C ALA A 137 -2.59 -10.81 10.23
N ALA A 138 -1.93 -11.96 10.41
CA ALA A 138 -1.57 -12.48 11.73
C ALA A 138 -0.65 -11.54 12.53
N TRP A 139 0.16 -10.73 11.85
CA TRP A 139 1.01 -9.73 12.49
C TRP A 139 0.33 -8.38 12.73
N GLY A 140 -0.90 -8.20 12.27
CA GLY A 140 -1.63 -6.93 12.34
C GLY A 140 -1.15 -5.88 11.34
N MET A 141 -0.39 -6.29 10.30
CA MET A 141 0.03 -5.38 9.24
C MET A 141 -1.13 -4.97 8.34
N ILE A 142 -2.06 -5.91 8.10
CA ILE A 142 -3.29 -5.69 7.34
C ILE A 142 -4.50 -6.18 8.14
N TRP A 143 -5.68 -5.72 7.76
CA TRP A 143 -6.93 -6.09 8.44
C TRP A 143 -7.26 -7.56 8.27
N GLN A 144 -7.21 -8.07 7.03
CA GLN A 144 -7.66 -9.42 6.73
C GLN A 144 -7.01 -9.98 5.45
N ALA A 145 -6.74 -11.30 5.47
CA ALA A 145 -6.47 -12.10 4.28
C ALA A 145 -7.67 -13.03 4.02
N VAL A 146 -8.17 -13.05 2.80
CA VAL A 146 -9.35 -13.84 2.40
C VAL A 146 -9.02 -14.77 1.25
N ASP A 147 -9.77 -15.86 1.12
CA ASP A 147 -9.63 -16.77 -0.02
C ASP A 147 -9.84 -16.03 -1.34
N ASP A 148 -9.03 -16.34 -2.34
CA ASP A 148 -9.04 -15.63 -3.62
C ASP A 148 -10.41 -15.65 -4.28
N ALA A 149 -11.15 -16.77 -4.19
CA ALA A 149 -12.51 -16.90 -4.72
C ALA A 149 -13.54 -16.03 -4.00
N ALA A 150 -13.32 -15.72 -2.72
CA ALA A 150 -14.23 -14.91 -1.90
C ALA A 150 -13.84 -13.42 -1.87
N PHE A 151 -12.71 -13.05 -2.50
CA PHE A 151 -12.11 -11.73 -2.35
C PHE A 151 -13.04 -10.59 -2.82
N ALA A 152 -13.62 -10.72 -4.01
CA ALA A 152 -14.50 -9.68 -4.56
C ALA A 152 -15.71 -9.44 -3.65
N GLU A 153 -16.39 -10.51 -3.20
CA GLU A 153 -17.54 -10.42 -2.31
C GLU A 153 -17.16 -9.80 -0.95
N ALA A 154 -16.03 -10.20 -0.37
CA ALA A 154 -15.55 -9.66 0.89
C ALA A 154 -15.26 -8.15 0.79
N VAL A 155 -14.64 -7.70 -0.31
CA VAL A 155 -14.39 -6.28 -0.57
C VAL A 155 -15.69 -5.51 -0.76
N GLU A 156 -16.63 -6.00 -1.58
CA GLU A 156 -17.93 -5.36 -1.80
C GLU A 156 -18.73 -5.21 -0.51
N LYS A 157 -18.75 -6.25 0.32
CA LYS A 157 -19.42 -6.22 1.64
C LYS A 157 -18.81 -5.15 2.55
N LEU A 158 -17.48 -5.06 2.61
CA LEU A 158 -16.78 -4.05 3.40
C LEU A 158 -17.11 -2.63 2.89
N LEU A 159 -17.06 -2.43 1.58
CA LEU A 159 -17.38 -1.13 0.98
C LEU A 159 -18.82 -0.71 1.24
N ALA A 160 -19.78 -1.63 1.11
CA ALA A 160 -21.18 -1.37 1.40
C ALA A 160 -21.40 -0.98 2.87
N GLN A 161 -20.73 -1.69 3.80
CA GLN A 161 -20.78 -1.38 5.23
C GLN A 161 -20.25 0.04 5.53
N LEU A 162 -19.09 0.40 4.96
CA LEU A 162 -18.49 1.72 5.18
C LEU A 162 -19.31 2.84 4.50
N ALA A 163 -19.84 2.58 3.30
CA ALA A 163 -20.65 3.55 2.58
C ALA A 163 -21.98 3.87 3.30
N ALA A 164 -22.56 2.90 3.99
CA ALA A 164 -23.79 3.07 4.77
C ALA A 164 -23.54 3.72 6.15
N ALA A 165 -22.32 3.70 6.66
CA ALA A 165 -21.98 4.21 7.97
C ALA A 165 -21.99 5.76 8.03
N PRO A 166 -22.22 6.39 9.18
CA PRO A 166 -22.13 7.83 9.34
C PRO A 166 -20.67 8.28 9.24
N THR A 167 -20.31 8.90 8.11
CA THR A 167 -18.93 9.27 7.76
C THR A 167 -18.23 10.13 8.83
N LYS A 168 -18.96 10.96 9.57
CA LYS A 168 -18.38 11.78 10.64
C LYS A 168 -17.97 10.97 11.88
N GLY A 169 -18.40 9.72 11.98
CA GLY A 169 -18.06 8.81 13.07
C GLY A 169 -16.95 7.79 12.68
N LEU A 170 -16.51 7.84 11.44
CA LEU A 170 -15.43 7.04 10.90
C LEU A 170 -14.15 7.86 10.83
#